data_55f5d9eeb17094a3b923056eefdefb4b
#
_entry.id   55f5d9eeb17094a3b923056eefdefb4b
#
_cell.length_a   1.000
_cell.length_b   1.000
_cell.length_c   1.000
_cell.angle_alpha   90.00
_cell.angle_beta   90.00
_cell.angle_gamma   90.00
#
_symmetry.space_group_name_H-M   'P 1'
#
loop_
_entity.id
_entity.type
_entity.pdbx_description
1 polymer ?
#
loop_
_entity_poly.entity_id
_entity_poly.type
_entity_poly.pdbx_seq_one_letter_code
_entity_poly.pdbx_strand_id
1 'polypeptide(L)'
;MKIIIKLGTTAIFDSKKQEIKTNVIESLARDVLKLSKKGNEVIIVTSGAVGYGKKLINGDELSSRQAQAAVGQIKLIQKYSEVFSKHGMNIAQFLLNPDDLTNKIRLKNVKRTYEHLKGKVIPIVNENDTTSTEELTFGDNDFLATELLLSM
;
A
#
# COMPACT_ATOMS: atom_id res chain seq x y z
N MET A 1 14.55 14.27 -4.04
CA MET A 1 13.12 14.57 -4.27
C MET A 1 12.29 13.47 -3.65
N LYS A 2 11.10 13.78 -3.13
CA LYS A 2 10.15 12.77 -2.63
C LYS A 2 9.17 12.39 -3.76
N ILE A 3 8.96 11.10 -3.97
CA ILE A 3 8.12 10.54 -5.03
C ILE A 3 7.10 9.61 -4.39
N ILE A 4 5.82 9.83 -4.65
CA ILE A 4 4.75 8.91 -4.28
C ILE A 4 4.27 8.21 -5.56
N ILE A 5 4.27 6.87 -5.53
CA ILE A 5 3.79 6.04 -6.63
C ILE A 5 2.52 5.34 -6.15
N LYS A 6 1.38 5.65 -6.80
CA LYS A 6 0.11 5.02 -6.49
C LYS A 6 -0.21 3.92 -7.49
N LEU A 7 -0.61 2.76 -6.98
CA LEU A 7 -1.06 1.61 -7.76
C LEU A 7 -2.51 1.26 -7.37
N GLY A 8 -3.42 1.50 -8.29
CA GLY A 8 -4.83 1.10 -8.11
C GLY A 8 -5.04 -0.40 -8.24
N THR A 9 -6.20 -0.88 -7.79
CA THR A 9 -6.55 -2.30 -7.78
C THR A 9 -6.39 -2.95 -9.15
N THR A 10 -6.89 -2.31 -10.22
CA THR A 10 -6.79 -2.86 -11.58
C THR A 10 -5.36 -2.93 -12.12
N ALA A 11 -4.46 -2.09 -11.63
CA ALA A 11 -3.06 -2.14 -12.00
C ALA A 11 -2.36 -3.36 -11.38
N ILE A 12 -2.67 -3.69 -10.12
CA ILE A 12 -1.92 -4.68 -9.34
C ILE A 12 -2.62 -6.03 -9.22
N PHE A 13 -3.93 -6.10 -9.46
CA PHE A 13 -4.73 -7.31 -9.32
C PHE A 13 -5.41 -7.68 -10.65
N ASP A 14 -5.31 -8.94 -11.03
CA ASP A 14 -6.01 -9.54 -12.17
C ASP A 14 -7.28 -10.21 -11.68
N SER A 15 -8.43 -9.58 -11.95
CA SER A 15 -9.74 -10.08 -11.51
C SER A 15 -10.16 -11.39 -12.22
N LYS A 16 -9.66 -11.64 -13.43
CA LYS A 16 -9.96 -12.88 -14.17
C LYS A 16 -9.19 -14.06 -13.62
N LYS A 17 -7.91 -13.89 -13.33
CA LYS A 17 -7.05 -14.90 -12.71
C LYS A 17 -7.15 -14.91 -11.19
N GLN A 18 -7.74 -13.86 -10.64
CA GLN A 18 -7.78 -13.61 -9.20
C GLN A 18 -6.38 -13.65 -8.54
N GLU A 19 -5.41 -12.98 -9.14
CA GLU A 19 -4.02 -13.00 -8.72
C GLU A 19 -3.42 -11.61 -8.70
N ILE A 20 -2.43 -11.42 -7.83
CA ILE A 20 -1.59 -10.23 -7.83
C ILE A 20 -0.66 -10.31 -9.05
N LYS A 21 -0.63 -9.26 -9.83
CA LYS A 21 0.21 -9.14 -11.03
C LYS A 21 1.68 -8.97 -10.63
N THR A 22 2.37 -10.07 -10.39
CA THR A 22 3.78 -10.08 -9.95
C THR A 22 4.70 -9.31 -10.90
N ASN A 23 4.46 -9.39 -12.22
CA ASN A 23 5.22 -8.66 -13.22
C ASN A 23 5.15 -7.13 -13.06
N VAL A 24 4.02 -6.61 -12.58
CA VAL A 24 3.86 -5.17 -12.28
C VAL A 24 4.73 -4.78 -11.08
N ILE A 25 4.70 -5.59 -10.01
CA ILE A 25 5.54 -5.34 -8.82
C ILE A 25 7.03 -5.47 -9.18
N GLU A 26 7.41 -6.41 -10.04
CA GLU A 26 8.79 -6.57 -10.52
C GLU A 26 9.27 -5.37 -11.33
N SER A 27 8.43 -4.84 -12.22
CA SER A 27 8.74 -3.61 -12.96
C SER A 27 8.89 -2.42 -12.01
N LEU A 28 7.94 -2.28 -11.08
CA LEU A 28 7.97 -1.24 -10.05
C LEU A 28 9.27 -1.33 -9.22
N ALA A 29 9.65 -2.51 -8.76
CA ALA A 29 10.85 -2.68 -7.94
C ALA A 29 12.13 -2.24 -8.69
N ARG A 30 12.23 -2.56 -9.99
CA ARG A 30 13.36 -2.08 -10.83
C ARG A 30 13.39 -0.55 -10.93
N ASP A 31 12.23 0.08 -11.09
CA ASP A 31 12.17 1.54 -11.23
C ASP A 31 12.40 2.24 -9.89
N VAL A 32 11.85 1.71 -8.80
CA VAL A 32 12.12 2.20 -7.44
C VAL A 32 13.61 2.12 -7.12
N LEU A 33 14.27 1.01 -7.46
CA LEU A 33 15.71 0.87 -7.27
C LEU A 33 16.51 1.95 -8.02
N LYS A 34 16.14 2.24 -9.29
CA LYS A 34 16.77 3.31 -10.07
C LYS A 34 16.57 4.69 -9.46
N LEU A 35 15.34 4.96 -8.98
CA LEU A 35 15.00 6.24 -8.33
C LEU A 35 15.76 6.42 -7.03
N SER A 36 15.81 5.37 -6.19
CA SER A 36 16.52 5.39 -4.91
C SER A 36 18.03 5.60 -5.10
N LYS A 37 18.64 4.94 -6.10
CA LYS A 37 20.07 5.15 -6.45
C LYS A 37 20.38 6.59 -6.89
N LYS A 38 19.39 7.33 -7.38
CA LYS A 38 19.50 8.76 -7.71
C LYS A 38 19.25 9.69 -6.51
N GLY A 39 19.12 9.14 -5.31
CA GLY A 39 18.88 9.92 -4.08
C GLY A 39 17.43 10.35 -3.89
N ASN A 40 16.47 9.78 -4.62
CA ASN A 40 15.06 10.06 -4.39
C ASN A 40 14.50 9.20 -3.25
N GLU A 41 13.57 9.76 -2.50
CA GLU A 41 12.76 9.07 -1.52
C GLU A 41 11.49 8.58 -2.20
N VAL A 42 11.24 7.27 -2.15
CA VAL A 42 10.07 6.68 -2.80
C VAL A 42 9.14 6.10 -1.75
N ILE A 43 7.86 6.44 -1.84
CA ILE A 43 6.75 5.86 -1.08
C ILE A 43 5.79 5.22 -2.08
N ILE A 44 5.33 4.02 -1.80
CA ILE A 44 4.37 3.32 -2.64
C ILE A 44 3.02 3.31 -1.92
N VAL A 45 1.96 3.77 -2.57
CA VAL A 45 0.57 3.61 -2.13
C VAL A 45 -0.06 2.53 -2.99
N THR A 46 -0.52 1.46 -2.36
CA THR A 46 -1.02 0.27 -3.06
C THR A 46 -2.49 0.00 -2.76
N SER A 47 -3.10 -0.86 -3.55
CA SER A 47 -4.45 -1.40 -3.40
C SER A 47 -4.43 -2.91 -3.66
N GLY A 48 -5.61 -3.56 -3.66
CA GLY A 48 -5.76 -4.95 -4.14
C GLY A 48 -5.87 -6.00 -3.03
N ALA A 49 -5.83 -5.62 -1.76
CA ALA A 49 -6.00 -6.55 -0.63
C ALA A 49 -7.36 -7.27 -0.68
N VAL A 50 -8.45 -6.52 -0.75
CA VAL A 50 -9.82 -7.06 -0.85
C VAL A 50 -9.95 -8.04 -2.01
N GLY A 51 -9.41 -7.68 -3.19
CA GLY A 51 -9.49 -8.53 -4.39
C GLY A 51 -8.89 -9.92 -4.16
N TYR A 52 -7.76 -10.00 -3.48
CA TYR A 52 -7.16 -11.30 -3.15
C TYR A 52 -7.97 -12.06 -2.10
N GLY A 53 -8.49 -11.37 -1.08
CA GLY A 53 -9.25 -12.00 0.00
C GLY A 53 -10.57 -12.62 -0.46
N LYS A 54 -11.16 -12.12 -1.55
CA LYS A 54 -12.38 -12.71 -2.17
C LYS A 54 -12.23 -14.19 -2.55
N LYS A 55 -11.01 -14.70 -2.70
CA LYS A 55 -10.78 -16.14 -2.89
C LYS A 55 -11.18 -17.01 -1.71
N LEU A 56 -11.11 -16.46 -0.51
CA LEU A 56 -11.30 -17.20 0.74
C LEU A 56 -12.57 -16.79 1.48
N ILE A 57 -12.98 -15.55 1.30
CA ILE A 57 -14.12 -14.94 2.01
C ILE A 57 -15.13 -14.48 0.96
N ASN A 58 -16.33 -15.04 1.00
CA ASN A 58 -17.45 -14.64 0.15
C ASN A 58 -18.23 -13.47 0.77
N GLY A 59 -18.99 -12.78 -0.05
CA GLY A 59 -19.85 -11.66 0.35
C GLY A 59 -19.37 -10.31 -0.16
N ASP A 60 -20.28 -9.36 -0.23
CA ASP A 60 -20.00 -8.00 -0.71
C ASP A 60 -20.40 -6.92 0.32
N GLU A 61 -20.99 -7.33 1.45
CA GLU A 61 -21.26 -6.43 2.57
C GLU A 61 -19.96 -5.93 3.22
N LEU A 62 -20.03 -4.84 3.98
CA LEU A 62 -18.87 -4.19 4.61
C LEU A 62 -18.04 -5.18 5.45
N SER A 63 -18.68 -5.99 6.28
CA SER A 63 -18.00 -6.97 7.13
C SER A 63 -17.21 -8.02 6.32
N SER A 64 -17.76 -8.48 5.20
CA SER A 64 -17.08 -9.39 4.29
C SER A 64 -15.87 -8.72 3.61
N ARG A 65 -16.03 -7.47 3.18
CA ARG A 65 -14.92 -6.69 2.60
C ARG A 65 -13.80 -6.44 3.59
N GLN A 66 -14.12 -6.12 4.85
CA GLN A 66 -13.14 -6.00 5.93
C GLN A 66 -12.39 -7.31 6.17
N ALA A 67 -13.10 -8.44 6.24
CA ALA A 67 -12.50 -9.76 6.38
C ALA A 67 -11.64 -10.14 5.15
N GLN A 68 -12.10 -9.83 3.94
CA GLN A 68 -11.34 -10.00 2.71
C GLN A 68 -10.05 -9.18 2.73
N ALA A 69 -10.11 -7.91 3.18
CA ALA A 69 -8.94 -7.06 3.32
C ALA A 69 -7.94 -7.65 4.31
N ALA A 70 -8.40 -8.10 5.48
CA ALA A 70 -7.56 -8.71 6.51
C ALA A 70 -6.74 -9.90 5.97
N VAL A 71 -7.39 -10.79 5.24
CA VAL A 71 -6.73 -11.96 4.63
C VAL A 71 -5.84 -11.57 3.46
N GLY A 72 -6.35 -10.71 2.58
CA GLY A 72 -5.66 -10.35 1.35
C GLY A 72 -4.44 -9.47 1.57
N GLN A 73 -4.45 -8.62 2.59
CA GLN A 73 -3.32 -7.74 2.94
C GLN A 73 -2.04 -8.52 3.25
N ILE A 74 -2.16 -9.67 3.92
CA ILE A 74 -1.00 -10.53 4.21
C ILE A 74 -0.33 -10.98 2.91
N LYS A 75 -1.13 -11.42 1.94
CA LYS A 75 -0.61 -11.90 0.65
C LYS A 75 -0.05 -10.77 -0.21
N LEU A 76 -0.68 -9.62 -0.16
CA LEU A 76 -0.22 -8.43 -0.88
C LEU A 76 1.16 -8.01 -0.39
N ILE A 77 1.33 -7.82 0.92
CA ILE A 77 2.61 -7.38 1.48
C ILE A 77 3.70 -8.44 1.36
N GLN A 78 3.34 -9.73 1.48
CA GLN A 78 4.25 -10.82 1.23
C GLN A 78 4.81 -10.77 -0.20
N LYS A 79 3.96 -10.51 -1.19
CA LYS A 79 4.37 -10.40 -2.59
C LYS A 79 5.32 -9.22 -2.84
N TYR A 80 5.04 -8.07 -2.23
CA TYR A 80 5.97 -6.94 -2.26
C TYR A 80 7.32 -7.30 -1.62
N SER A 81 7.30 -7.93 -0.44
CA SER A 81 8.51 -8.34 0.26
C SER A 81 9.36 -9.31 -0.56
N GLU A 82 8.74 -10.33 -1.14
CA GLU A 82 9.40 -11.32 -2.01
C GLU A 82 10.08 -10.67 -3.22
N VAL A 83 9.40 -9.74 -3.88
CA VAL A 83 9.92 -9.11 -5.10
C VAL A 83 11.00 -8.09 -4.75
N PHE A 84 10.77 -7.22 -3.79
CA PHE A 84 11.72 -6.17 -3.44
C PHE A 84 13.02 -6.73 -2.85
N SER A 85 12.96 -7.80 -2.07
CA SER A 85 14.15 -8.46 -1.52
C SER A 85 15.08 -9.04 -2.61
N LYS A 86 14.55 -9.50 -3.75
CA LYS A 86 15.37 -9.93 -4.90
C LYS A 86 16.22 -8.80 -5.48
N HIS A 87 15.83 -7.55 -5.23
CA HIS A 87 16.55 -6.35 -5.64
C HIS A 87 17.38 -5.73 -4.49
N GLY A 88 17.53 -6.43 -3.37
CA GLY A 88 18.27 -5.96 -2.19
C GLY A 88 17.56 -4.84 -1.43
N MET A 89 16.25 -4.66 -1.62
CA MET A 89 15.45 -3.64 -0.94
C MET A 89 14.55 -4.28 0.10
N ASN A 90 14.56 -3.74 1.32
CA ASN A 90 13.57 -4.05 2.34
C ASN A 90 12.36 -3.12 2.22
N ILE A 91 11.23 -3.58 2.70
CA ILE A 91 9.99 -2.79 2.75
C ILE A 91 9.51 -2.60 4.19
N ALA A 92 8.70 -1.57 4.40
CA ALA A 92 7.94 -1.37 5.64
C ALA A 92 6.47 -1.15 5.30
N GLN A 93 5.57 -1.76 6.06
CA GLN A 93 4.13 -1.58 5.86
C GLN A 93 3.59 -0.46 6.73
N PHE A 94 2.77 0.40 6.12
CA PHE A 94 1.89 1.35 6.80
C PHE A 94 0.45 1.02 6.43
N LEU A 95 -0.40 0.76 7.42
CA LEU A 95 -1.85 0.68 7.26
C LEU A 95 -2.45 1.93 7.92
N LEU A 96 -3.05 2.79 7.13
CA LEU A 96 -3.53 4.09 7.56
C LEU A 96 -5.01 4.26 7.21
N ASN A 97 -5.73 4.91 8.11
CA ASN A 97 -7.05 5.45 7.83
C ASN A 97 -6.95 6.96 7.52
N PRO A 98 -7.95 7.59 6.91
CA PRO A 98 -7.97 9.03 6.69
C PRO A 98 -7.69 9.85 7.97
N ASP A 99 -8.23 9.41 9.10
CA ASP A 99 -7.99 10.02 10.40
C ASP A 99 -6.52 10.06 10.84
N ASP A 100 -5.72 9.10 10.39
CA ASP A 100 -4.28 9.05 10.73
C ASP A 100 -3.51 10.21 10.08
N LEU A 101 -4.04 10.78 9.01
CA LEU A 101 -3.45 11.91 8.29
C LEU A 101 -4.07 13.26 8.67
N THR A 102 -5.31 13.29 9.13
CA THR A 102 -6.00 14.54 9.53
C THR A 102 -5.82 14.86 11.01
N ASN A 103 -5.72 13.86 11.87
CA ASN A 103 -5.47 14.04 13.29
C ASN A 103 -3.99 14.39 13.55
N LYS A 104 -3.75 15.57 14.15
CA LYS A 104 -2.39 16.10 14.38
C LYS A 104 -1.46 15.14 15.15
N ILE A 105 -1.99 14.42 16.15
CA ILE A 105 -1.20 13.50 16.97
C ILE A 105 -0.82 12.26 16.17
N ARG A 106 -1.79 11.65 15.47
CA ARG A 106 -1.57 10.48 14.63
C ARG A 106 -0.63 10.79 13.49
N LEU A 107 -0.85 11.88 12.77
CA LEU A 107 0.04 12.34 11.69
C LEU A 107 1.48 12.55 12.17
N LYS A 108 1.66 13.15 13.36
CA LYS A 108 2.99 13.29 13.96
C LYS A 108 3.67 11.93 14.17
N ASN A 109 2.92 10.91 14.60
CA ASN A 109 3.45 9.56 14.77
C ASN A 109 3.80 8.91 13.42
N VAL A 110 2.94 9.03 12.41
CA VAL A 110 3.23 8.56 11.05
C VAL A 110 4.54 9.17 10.52
N LYS A 111 4.69 10.51 10.64
CA LYS A 111 5.92 11.21 10.25
C LYS A 111 7.16 10.72 10.99
N ARG A 112 7.08 10.57 12.30
CA ARG A 112 8.22 10.08 13.11
C ARG A 112 8.63 8.67 12.69
N THR A 113 7.68 7.78 12.47
CA THR A 113 7.96 6.42 11.99
C THR A 113 8.63 6.46 10.61
N TYR A 114 8.08 7.26 9.69
CA TYR A 114 8.66 7.44 8.37
C TYR A 114 10.11 7.95 8.42
N GLU A 115 10.38 8.99 9.21
CA GLU A 115 11.74 9.55 9.33
C GLU A 115 12.77 8.52 9.86
N HIS A 116 12.36 7.61 10.74
CA HIS A 116 13.24 6.52 11.21
C HIS A 116 13.53 5.46 10.14
N LEU A 117 12.63 5.28 9.18
CA LEU A 117 12.74 4.30 8.10
C LEU A 117 13.37 4.87 6.83
N LYS A 118 13.35 6.19 6.69
CA LYS A 118 13.84 6.93 5.53
C LYS A 118 15.25 6.50 5.11
N GLY A 119 15.42 6.21 3.84
CA GLY A 119 16.71 5.77 3.27
C GLY A 119 17.14 4.34 3.63
N LYS A 120 16.37 3.63 4.48
CA LYS A 120 16.68 2.25 4.91
C LYS A 120 15.76 1.22 4.27
N VAL A 121 14.50 1.58 4.06
CA VAL A 121 13.47 0.69 3.53
C VAL A 121 12.52 1.47 2.62
N ILE A 122 11.75 0.76 1.79
CA ILE A 122 10.71 1.35 0.95
C ILE A 122 9.36 1.24 1.69
N PRO A 123 8.71 2.35 2.04
CA PRO A 123 7.38 2.33 2.64
C PRO A 123 6.32 1.88 1.63
N ILE A 124 5.53 0.88 2.01
CA ILE A 124 4.34 0.41 1.30
C ILE A 124 3.14 0.81 2.15
N VAL A 125 2.36 1.75 1.66
CA VAL A 125 1.19 2.30 2.33
C VAL A 125 -0.06 1.71 1.70
N ASN A 126 -1.00 1.27 2.51
CA ASN A 126 -2.35 0.91 2.10
C ASN A 126 -3.35 1.42 3.13
N GLU A 127 -4.61 1.51 2.75
CA GLU A 127 -5.68 1.78 3.69
C GLU A 127 -5.84 0.62 4.67
N ASN A 128 -6.21 0.94 5.91
CA ASN A 128 -6.58 -0.06 6.90
C ASN A 128 -8.06 -0.46 6.75
N ASP A 129 -8.34 -1.13 5.64
CA ASP A 129 -9.69 -1.57 5.29
C ASP A 129 -10.36 -2.43 6.38
N THR A 130 -9.58 -3.05 7.29
CA THR A 130 -10.13 -3.89 8.36
C THR A 130 -10.90 -3.11 9.42
N THR A 131 -10.63 -1.82 9.54
CA THR A 131 -11.25 -0.93 10.54
C THR A 131 -11.92 0.28 9.90
N SER A 132 -11.93 0.37 8.58
CA SER A 132 -12.62 1.43 7.87
C SER A 132 -14.12 1.35 8.12
N THR A 133 -14.71 2.47 8.53
CA THR A 133 -16.15 2.59 8.78
C THR A 133 -16.90 3.13 7.56
N GLU A 134 -16.21 3.66 6.60
CA GLU A 134 -16.78 4.15 5.35
C GLU A 134 -16.99 2.98 4.38
N GLU A 135 -18.06 3.06 3.58
CA GLU A 135 -18.16 2.17 2.43
C GLU A 135 -16.90 2.35 1.59
N LEU A 136 -16.15 1.26 1.40
CA LEU A 136 -14.91 1.24 0.62
C LEU A 136 -15.21 1.80 -0.78
N THR A 137 -15.09 3.12 -0.93
CA THR A 137 -15.38 3.83 -2.16
C THR A 137 -14.16 3.79 -3.09
N PHE A 138 -14.43 3.81 -4.39
CA PHE A 138 -13.37 3.95 -5.39
C PHE A 138 -12.67 5.30 -5.19
N GLY A 139 -11.38 5.29 -4.84
CA GLY A 139 -10.58 6.50 -4.71
C GLY A 139 -9.93 6.75 -3.36
N ASP A 140 -10.21 5.91 -2.34
CA ASP A 140 -9.68 6.11 -0.98
C ASP A 140 -8.15 6.16 -0.96
N ASN A 141 -7.47 5.31 -1.74
CA ASN A 141 -6.01 5.37 -1.89
C ASN A 141 -5.50 6.57 -2.71
N ASP A 142 -6.36 7.24 -3.50
CA ASP A 142 -6.00 8.50 -4.17
C ASP A 142 -5.99 9.65 -3.15
N PHE A 143 -6.99 9.69 -2.26
CA PHE A 143 -7.01 10.61 -1.13
C PHE A 143 -5.79 10.38 -0.22
N LEU A 144 -5.54 9.13 0.16
CA LEU A 144 -4.40 8.74 0.99
C LEU A 144 -3.06 9.18 0.36
N ALA A 145 -2.88 8.97 -0.94
CA ALA A 145 -1.67 9.37 -1.67
C ALA A 145 -1.51 10.90 -1.69
N THR A 146 -2.61 11.63 -1.90
CA THR A 146 -2.61 13.09 -1.94
C THR A 146 -2.29 13.67 -0.56
N GLU A 147 -2.95 13.20 0.49
CA GLU A 147 -2.70 13.64 1.86
C GLU A 147 -1.26 13.33 2.31
N LEU A 148 -0.73 12.16 1.95
CA LEU A 148 0.68 11.85 2.20
C LEU A 148 1.61 12.82 1.49
N LEU A 149 1.33 13.19 0.24
CA LEU A 149 2.15 14.15 -0.52
C LEU A 149 2.15 15.54 0.12
N LEU A 150 0.99 15.99 0.59
CA LEU A 150 0.82 17.30 1.20
C LEU A 150 1.35 17.36 2.64
N SER A 151 1.28 16.26 3.36
CA SER A 151 1.60 16.22 4.79
C SER A 151 3.04 15.79 5.07
N MET A 152 3.71 15.08 4.18
CA MET A 152 5.06 14.52 4.35
C MET A 152 6.12 15.29 3.60
#